data_93eeb903f7879d42db6b9589668ae35a
#
_entry.id   93eeb903f7879d42db6b9589668ae35a
#
_cell.length_a   1.000
_cell.length_b   1.000
_cell.length_c   1.000
_cell.angle_alpha   90.00
_cell.angle_beta   90.00
_cell.angle_gamma   90.00
#
_symmetry.space_group_name_H-M   'P 1'
#
loop_
_entity.id
_entity.type
_entity.pdbx_description
1 polymer ?
#
loop_
_entity_poly.entity_id
_entity_poly.type
_entity_poly.pdbx_seq_one_letter_code
_entity_poly.pdbx_strand_id
1 'polypeptide(L)'
;MKVRPLAAVAVAAVATSLLGFAFAQVPAKPAPAAPAALSDSLPVPPPPQIQGKAWVLMDFATGQVLAGENVDERVEPASITKVMTSYVVAAEMKSGKVKGNDQVMMSEHAWREGGAGTEGSYSGFEVNKTAPLIEMEKGMVIQSGNDAALALAEHVAGSDDAFASLMNAYAQRIGMKASHFVNPHGLSEPEHYSTARDLANLGRALIRDFPEAYAYNKIKEYTVGPITQQNRNLLLWRDPSVDGIKTGHHSGAGYCLMASAKRGDQRLISVVMGSTSENQRAVDSQALLNWGFRFYETHRLYDANKPISKQKVWKGAADEVQLGVASPMLVSTPRGKYAQLKPSMEIPKTLVAPIAKGQKIGTVKVTLDGKVVAERPLVALAAVEEGGFFKRMWDELMMWWDS
;
A
#
# COMPACT_ATOMS: atom_id res chain seq x y z
N MET A 1 69.20 67.77 -14.51
CA MET A 1 67.93 68.49 -14.39
C MET A 1 66.86 67.53 -13.91
N LYS A 2 66.22 67.86 -12.79
CA LYS A 2 65.37 67.04 -12.00
C LYS A 2 63.94 67.04 -12.56
N VAL A 3 63.30 65.88 -12.70
CA VAL A 3 61.85 65.80 -12.75
C VAL A 3 61.38 64.66 -11.83
N ARG A 4 60.55 65.00 -10.90
CA ARG A 4 59.88 64.10 -9.91
C ARG A 4 58.66 63.41 -10.53
N PRO A 5 58.30 62.17 -10.15
CA PRO A 5 57.03 61.57 -10.52
C PRO A 5 55.95 61.87 -9.49
N LEU A 6 54.72 62.02 -9.99
CA LEU A 6 53.46 62.18 -9.22
C LEU A 6 53.02 60.83 -8.66
N ALA A 7 52.56 60.88 -7.42
CA ALA A 7 51.93 59.80 -6.70
C ALA A 7 50.50 59.59 -7.20
N ALA A 8 50.10 58.35 -7.55
CA ALA A 8 48.73 57.94 -7.81
C ALA A 8 48.07 57.46 -6.51
N VAL A 9 47.02 58.12 -6.14
CA VAL A 9 46.15 57.70 -5.01
C VAL A 9 45.20 56.62 -5.48
N ALA A 10 45.31 55.43 -4.91
CA ALA A 10 44.37 54.32 -5.12
C ALA A 10 43.17 54.48 -4.21
N VAL A 11 42.00 54.70 -4.81
CA VAL A 11 40.70 54.68 -4.09
C VAL A 11 40.27 53.23 -3.95
N ALA A 12 40.26 52.73 -2.73
CA ALA A 12 39.69 51.41 -2.40
C ALA A 12 38.16 51.53 -2.35
N ALA A 13 37.50 50.92 -3.30
CA ALA A 13 36.05 50.71 -3.31
C ALA A 13 35.71 49.54 -2.35
N VAL A 14 35.06 49.88 -1.24
CA VAL A 14 34.47 48.89 -0.31
C VAL A 14 33.19 48.36 -0.95
N ALA A 15 33.23 47.14 -1.45
CA ALA A 15 32.05 46.42 -1.89
C ALA A 15 31.31 45.83 -0.68
N THR A 16 30.21 46.45 -0.29
CA THR A 16 29.25 45.91 0.68
C THR A 16 28.52 44.74 0.03
N SER A 17 28.93 43.53 0.37
CA SER A 17 28.21 42.32 0.04
C SER A 17 26.96 42.20 0.92
N LEU A 18 25.80 42.49 0.34
CA LEU A 18 24.49 42.15 0.90
C LEU A 18 24.36 40.63 0.89
N LEU A 19 24.52 39.98 2.02
CA LEU A 19 24.16 38.60 2.26
C LEU A 19 22.63 38.48 2.17
N GLY A 20 22.11 38.11 0.99
CA GLY A 20 20.73 37.74 0.82
C GLY A 20 20.46 36.41 1.51
N PHE A 21 19.59 36.42 2.50
CA PHE A 21 19.04 35.19 3.07
C PHE A 21 18.23 34.47 1.98
N ALA A 22 18.77 33.38 1.45
CA ALA A 22 18.02 32.51 0.57
C ALA A 22 17.01 31.71 1.41
N PHE A 23 15.75 32.12 1.36
CA PHE A 23 14.68 31.20 1.77
C PHE A 23 14.80 29.92 0.95
N ALA A 24 14.91 28.77 1.59
CA ALA A 24 14.95 27.48 0.92
C ALA A 24 13.63 27.30 0.17
N GLN A 25 13.66 27.55 -1.13
CA GLN A 25 12.50 27.27 -1.99
C GLN A 25 12.30 25.77 -2.08
N VAL A 26 11.10 25.32 -1.75
CA VAL A 26 10.67 23.95 -2.02
C VAL A 26 10.84 23.70 -3.52
N PRO A 27 11.53 22.62 -3.94
CA PRO A 27 11.69 22.35 -5.36
C PRO A 27 10.33 22.33 -6.05
N ALA A 28 10.22 22.98 -7.18
CA ALA A 28 8.99 23.00 -7.96
C ALA A 28 8.55 21.56 -8.24
N LYS A 29 7.26 21.31 -8.06
CA LYS A 29 6.60 20.06 -8.42
C LYS A 29 6.95 19.71 -9.86
N PRO A 30 7.36 18.43 -10.16
CA PRO A 30 7.59 18.01 -11.53
C PRO A 30 6.35 18.30 -12.39
N ALA A 31 6.53 19.01 -13.49
CA ALA A 31 5.43 19.29 -14.40
C ALA A 31 5.01 17.99 -15.11
N PRO A 32 3.73 17.62 -15.12
CA PRO A 32 3.24 16.60 -16.04
C PRO A 32 3.38 17.12 -17.45
N ALA A 33 3.73 16.25 -18.42
CA ALA A 33 3.65 16.56 -19.82
C ALA A 33 2.21 17.01 -20.14
N ALA A 34 2.04 18.25 -20.57
CA ALA A 34 0.75 18.88 -20.70
C ALA A 34 -0.11 18.21 -21.78
N PRO A 35 -1.32 17.78 -21.45
CA PRO A 35 -2.43 17.82 -22.39
C PRO A 35 -3.05 19.21 -22.34
N ALA A 36 -3.44 19.71 -23.51
CA ALA A 36 -4.01 21.04 -23.71
C ALA A 36 -5.17 21.35 -22.74
N ALA A 37 -5.21 22.58 -22.29
CA ALA A 37 -6.15 23.16 -21.35
C ALA A 37 -7.62 22.90 -21.70
N LEU A 38 -8.30 22.20 -20.77
CA LEU A 38 -9.68 22.38 -20.38
C LEU A 38 -9.72 22.08 -18.88
N SER A 39 -9.35 23.02 -18.06
CA SER A 39 -9.28 22.80 -16.61
C SER A 39 -10.04 23.84 -15.82
N ASP A 40 -11.35 23.79 -15.86
CA ASP A 40 -12.10 23.92 -14.63
C ASP A 40 -12.43 22.50 -14.20
N SER A 41 -11.74 22.01 -13.15
CA SER A 41 -11.98 20.67 -12.62
C SER A 41 -13.41 20.59 -12.15
N LEU A 42 -14.24 19.91 -12.92
CA LEU A 42 -15.60 19.59 -12.51
C LEU A 42 -15.54 18.92 -11.11
N PRO A 43 -16.43 19.27 -10.19
CA PRO A 43 -16.48 18.60 -8.91
C PRO A 43 -16.65 17.10 -9.14
N VAL A 44 -15.92 16.27 -8.38
CA VAL A 44 -16.10 14.82 -8.43
C VAL A 44 -17.54 14.50 -8.04
N PRO A 45 -18.32 13.85 -8.92
CA PRO A 45 -19.69 13.49 -8.55
C PRO A 45 -19.67 12.48 -7.40
N PRO A 46 -20.75 12.35 -6.64
CA PRO A 46 -20.84 11.33 -5.60
C PRO A 46 -20.56 9.94 -6.17
N PRO A 47 -20.03 9.02 -5.36
CA PRO A 47 -19.85 7.63 -5.78
C PRO A 47 -21.19 7.01 -6.16
N PRO A 48 -21.19 5.93 -6.98
CA PRO A 48 -22.39 5.22 -7.34
C PRO A 48 -23.11 4.66 -6.09
N GLN A 49 -24.40 4.50 -6.16
CA GLN A 49 -25.15 3.78 -5.11
C GLN A 49 -24.74 2.31 -5.12
N ILE A 50 -24.33 1.80 -3.98
CA ILE A 50 -23.88 0.42 -3.76
C ILE A 50 -24.88 -0.28 -2.84
N GLN A 51 -25.28 -1.49 -3.21
CA GLN A 51 -26.23 -2.28 -2.42
C GLN A 51 -25.57 -3.12 -1.32
N GLY A 52 -24.25 -3.09 -1.22
CA GLY A 52 -23.51 -3.73 -0.13
C GLY A 52 -23.71 -2.99 1.19
N LYS A 53 -23.70 -3.72 2.32
CA LYS A 53 -23.81 -3.16 3.67
C LYS A 53 -22.62 -2.29 4.07
N ALA A 54 -21.41 -2.70 3.64
CA ALA A 54 -20.17 -1.97 3.84
C ALA A 54 -19.33 -2.08 2.57
N TRP A 55 -18.66 -0.98 2.19
CA TRP A 55 -17.85 -1.00 0.99
C TRP A 55 -16.76 0.07 1.01
N VAL A 56 -15.69 -0.16 0.25
CA VAL A 56 -14.59 0.78 0.09
C VAL A 56 -14.01 0.69 -1.32
N LEU A 57 -13.59 1.82 -1.84
CA LEU A 57 -12.71 1.94 -3.00
C LEU A 57 -11.39 2.56 -2.55
N MET A 58 -10.29 1.86 -2.78
CA MET A 58 -8.94 2.26 -2.36
C MET A 58 -8.00 2.37 -3.57
N ASP A 59 -7.18 3.41 -3.60
CA ASP A 59 -6.03 3.46 -4.50
C ASP A 59 -4.91 2.56 -3.97
N PHE A 60 -4.47 1.62 -4.80
CA PHE A 60 -3.44 0.66 -4.42
C PHE A 60 -2.10 1.32 -4.07
N ALA A 61 -1.67 2.29 -4.85
CA ALA A 61 -0.33 2.86 -4.72
C ALA A 61 -0.18 3.67 -3.43
N THR A 62 -1.20 4.46 -3.10
CA THR A 62 -1.18 5.34 -1.92
C THR A 62 -1.78 4.69 -0.67
N GLY A 63 -2.72 3.75 -0.83
CA GLY A 63 -3.57 3.24 0.25
C GLY A 63 -4.68 4.22 0.65
N GLN A 64 -4.88 5.28 -0.11
CA GLN A 64 -5.93 6.26 0.15
C GLN A 64 -7.31 5.67 -0.16
N VAL A 65 -8.24 5.83 0.77
CA VAL A 65 -9.67 5.56 0.52
C VAL A 65 -10.23 6.70 -0.32
N LEU A 66 -10.70 6.37 -1.52
CA LEU A 66 -11.29 7.34 -2.47
C LEU A 66 -12.77 7.54 -2.20
N ALA A 67 -13.47 6.49 -1.81
CA ALA A 67 -14.87 6.50 -1.40
C ALA A 67 -15.16 5.27 -0.53
N GLY A 68 -16.20 5.34 0.29
CA GLY A 68 -16.62 4.21 1.11
C GLY A 68 -17.82 4.55 1.98
N GLU A 69 -18.47 3.51 2.45
CA GLU A 69 -19.58 3.57 3.40
C GLU A 69 -19.42 2.44 4.41
N ASN A 70 -19.65 2.70 5.68
CA ASN A 70 -19.46 1.75 6.77
C ASN A 70 -18.09 1.05 6.76
N VAL A 71 -17.05 1.78 6.32
CA VAL A 71 -15.72 1.19 5.99
C VAL A 71 -15.05 0.51 7.18
N ASP A 72 -15.36 0.94 8.39
CA ASP A 72 -14.80 0.43 9.65
C ASP A 72 -15.81 -0.38 10.47
N GLU A 73 -16.99 -0.65 9.92
CA GLU A 73 -17.99 -1.53 10.53
C GLU A 73 -17.50 -2.98 10.48
N ARG A 74 -17.69 -3.72 11.58
CA ARG A 74 -17.38 -5.14 11.64
C ARG A 74 -18.36 -5.94 10.79
N VAL A 75 -17.83 -6.76 9.91
CA VAL A 75 -18.56 -7.65 9.02
C VAL A 75 -17.93 -9.03 9.03
N GLU A 76 -18.72 -10.03 8.71
CA GLU A 76 -18.22 -11.37 8.47
C GLU A 76 -17.55 -11.44 7.08
N PRO A 77 -16.26 -11.78 6.99
CA PRO A 77 -15.54 -11.74 5.71
C PRO A 77 -15.89 -12.91 4.78
N ALA A 78 -16.54 -13.96 5.27
CA ALA A 78 -16.76 -15.20 4.54
C ALA A 78 -15.44 -15.68 3.87
N SER A 79 -15.50 -16.31 2.69
CA SER A 79 -14.31 -16.79 1.99
C SER A 79 -13.31 -15.70 1.53
N ILE A 80 -13.56 -14.41 1.79
CA ILE A 80 -12.51 -13.39 1.64
C ILE A 80 -11.39 -13.62 2.66
N THR A 81 -11.67 -14.29 3.77
CA THR A 81 -10.68 -14.80 4.74
C THR A 81 -9.52 -15.51 4.07
N LYS A 82 -9.76 -16.27 2.99
CA LYS A 82 -8.73 -17.02 2.28
C LYS A 82 -7.64 -16.15 1.63
N VAL A 83 -7.89 -14.85 1.50
CA VAL A 83 -6.85 -13.89 1.12
C VAL A 83 -5.80 -13.75 2.23
N MET A 84 -6.22 -13.80 3.51
CA MET A 84 -5.31 -13.85 4.64
C MET A 84 -4.58 -15.20 4.71
N THR A 85 -5.27 -16.29 4.45
CA THR A 85 -4.65 -17.63 4.38
C THR A 85 -3.58 -17.67 3.30
N SER A 86 -3.86 -17.20 2.10
CA SER A 86 -2.86 -17.07 1.00
C SER A 86 -1.70 -16.14 1.40
N TYR A 87 -1.98 -15.03 2.09
CA TYR A 87 -0.94 -14.13 2.58
C TYR A 87 0.01 -14.82 3.57
N VAL A 88 -0.53 -15.58 4.54
CA VAL A 88 0.26 -16.34 5.52
C VAL A 88 1.09 -17.41 4.82
N VAL A 89 0.48 -18.23 3.95
CA VAL A 89 1.18 -19.29 3.20
C VAL A 89 2.34 -18.67 2.41
N ALA A 90 2.09 -17.60 1.66
CA ALA A 90 3.14 -16.92 0.89
C ALA A 90 4.24 -16.32 1.77
N ALA A 91 3.90 -15.80 2.96
CA ALA A 91 4.88 -15.28 3.91
C ALA A 91 5.77 -16.40 4.49
N GLU A 92 5.18 -17.54 4.85
CA GLU A 92 5.92 -18.69 5.36
C GLU A 92 6.78 -19.35 4.25
N MET A 93 6.31 -19.33 2.98
CA MET A 93 7.14 -19.72 1.84
C MET A 93 8.35 -18.78 1.67
N LYS A 94 8.13 -17.47 1.74
CA LYS A 94 9.19 -16.47 1.63
C LYS A 94 10.21 -16.57 2.76
N SER A 95 9.77 -16.97 3.95
CA SER A 95 10.66 -17.21 5.10
C SER A 95 11.47 -18.52 4.99
N GLY A 96 11.11 -19.39 4.05
CA GLY A 96 11.74 -20.68 3.83
C GLY A 96 11.25 -21.80 4.76
N LYS A 97 10.19 -21.57 5.56
CA LYS A 97 9.62 -22.59 6.45
C LYS A 97 8.86 -23.68 5.69
N VAL A 98 8.19 -23.29 4.60
CA VAL A 98 7.53 -24.22 3.68
C VAL A 98 7.93 -23.89 2.24
N LYS A 99 7.78 -24.86 1.34
CA LYS A 99 8.15 -24.71 -0.07
C LYS A 99 6.95 -25.01 -0.96
N GLY A 100 6.89 -24.39 -2.13
CA GLY A 100 5.79 -24.58 -3.06
C GLY A 100 5.59 -26.00 -3.59
N ASN A 101 6.64 -26.84 -3.55
CA ASN A 101 6.60 -28.26 -3.91
C ASN A 101 6.44 -29.22 -2.72
N ASP A 102 6.32 -28.71 -1.49
CA ASP A 102 6.03 -29.56 -0.33
C ASP A 102 4.71 -30.29 -0.55
N GLN A 103 4.67 -31.56 -0.15
CA GLN A 103 3.49 -32.41 -0.33
C GLN A 103 2.53 -32.19 0.84
N VAL A 104 1.46 -31.44 0.58
CA VAL A 104 0.39 -31.15 1.55
C VAL A 104 -0.60 -32.31 1.54
N MET A 105 -0.86 -32.88 2.70
CA MET A 105 -1.83 -33.94 2.89
C MET A 105 -3.23 -33.37 2.98
N MET A 106 -4.18 -33.92 2.20
CA MET A 106 -5.60 -33.73 2.45
C MET A 106 -6.02 -34.67 3.57
N SER A 107 -5.93 -34.20 4.82
CA SER A 107 -6.28 -34.98 6.00
C SER A 107 -7.78 -35.33 6.04
N GLU A 108 -8.15 -36.34 6.84
CA GLU A 108 -9.57 -36.61 7.09
C GLU A 108 -10.29 -35.44 7.75
N HIS A 109 -9.60 -34.70 8.64
CA HIS A 109 -10.13 -33.51 9.28
C HIS A 109 -10.42 -32.43 8.24
N ALA A 110 -9.43 -32.03 7.44
CA ALA A 110 -9.60 -31.01 6.41
C ALA A 110 -10.69 -31.38 5.39
N TRP A 111 -10.76 -32.65 4.99
CA TRP A 111 -11.75 -33.14 4.06
C TRP A 111 -13.17 -33.15 4.65
N ARG A 112 -13.36 -33.53 5.93
CA ARG A 112 -14.67 -33.57 6.58
C ARG A 112 -15.20 -32.18 6.91
N GLU A 113 -14.36 -31.34 7.50
CA GLU A 113 -14.80 -30.00 7.95
C GLU A 113 -14.92 -29.00 6.80
N GLY A 114 -14.13 -29.14 5.74
CA GLY A 114 -14.13 -28.22 4.59
C GLY A 114 -14.55 -28.84 3.27
N GLY A 115 -14.79 -30.15 3.22
CA GLY A 115 -14.96 -30.91 1.98
C GLY A 115 -16.38 -30.98 1.44
N ALA A 116 -16.57 -31.90 0.50
CA ALA A 116 -17.86 -32.21 -0.11
C ALA A 116 -18.87 -32.68 0.92
N GLY A 117 -20.08 -32.12 0.90
CA GLY A 117 -21.16 -32.42 1.84
C GLY A 117 -21.29 -31.42 2.99
N THR A 118 -20.37 -30.46 3.09
CA THR A 118 -20.50 -29.29 3.96
C THR A 118 -21.22 -28.16 3.21
N GLU A 119 -21.64 -27.10 3.94
CA GLU A 119 -22.21 -25.87 3.34
C GLU A 119 -21.15 -25.06 2.56
N GLY A 120 -19.86 -25.43 2.69
CA GLY A 120 -18.72 -24.72 2.12
C GLY A 120 -18.40 -25.15 0.67
N SER A 121 -17.53 -24.36 0.06
CA SER A 121 -16.92 -24.72 -1.23
C SER A 121 -15.76 -25.69 -0.99
N TYR A 122 -15.61 -26.68 -1.83
CA TYR A 122 -14.52 -27.67 -1.75
C TYR A 122 -13.64 -27.64 -3.01
N SER A 123 -12.39 -28.07 -2.87
CA SER A 123 -11.40 -28.03 -3.94
C SER A 123 -11.46 -29.25 -4.89
N GLY A 124 -11.86 -30.41 -4.38
CA GLY A 124 -11.88 -31.69 -5.10
C GLY A 124 -10.62 -32.54 -4.91
N PHE A 125 -9.69 -32.17 -4.04
CA PHE A 125 -8.58 -33.05 -3.67
C PHE A 125 -9.09 -34.28 -2.89
N GLU A 126 -8.49 -35.42 -3.15
CA GLU A 126 -8.90 -36.69 -2.53
C GLU A 126 -8.35 -36.80 -1.11
N VAL A 127 -9.18 -37.31 -0.19
CA VAL A 127 -8.79 -37.58 1.19
C VAL A 127 -7.64 -38.58 1.27
N ASN A 128 -6.71 -38.36 2.21
CA ASN A 128 -5.50 -39.18 2.41
C ASN A 128 -4.55 -39.20 1.20
N LYS A 129 -4.68 -38.24 0.28
CA LYS A 129 -3.72 -37.99 -0.80
C LYS A 129 -2.97 -36.70 -0.56
N THR A 130 -1.80 -36.59 -1.16
CA THR A 130 -0.99 -35.37 -1.12
C THR A 130 -1.02 -34.66 -2.46
N ALA A 131 -0.85 -33.34 -2.41
CA ALA A 131 -0.64 -32.50 -3.57
C ALA A 131 0.43 -31.45 -3.26
N PRO A 132 1.15 -30.93 -4.25
CA PRO A 132 2.07 -29.82 -4.03
C PRO A 132 1.34 -28.61 -3.40
N LEU A 133 2.01 -27.91 -2.47
CA LEU A 133 1.46 -26.76 -1.76
C LEU A 133 0.87 -25.71 -2.73
N ILE A 134 1.56 -25.42 -3.84
CA ILE A 134 1.09 -24.48 -4.85
C ILE A 134 -0.24 -24.95 -5.48
N GLU A 135 -0.40 -26.23 -5.73
CA GLU A 135 -1.65 -26.77 -6.30
C GLU A 135 -2.79 -26.72 -5.28
N MET A 136 -2.50 -27.01 -4.02
CA MET A 136 -3.45 -26.85 -2.92
C MET A 136 -3.89 -25.39 -2.77
N GLU A 137 -2.95 -24.44 -2.87
CA GLU A 137 -3.23 -22.99 -2.84
C GLU A 137 -4.11 -22.55 -4.01
N LYS A 138 -3.88 -23.07 -5.23
CA LYS A 138 -4.75 -22.80 -6.38
C LYS A 138 -6.17 -23.31 -6.14
N GLY A 139 -6.34 -24.52 -5.60
CA GLY A 139 -7.64 -25.06 -5.22
C GLY A 139 -8.37 -24.16 -4.20
N MET A 140 -7.65 -23.65 -3.20
CA MET A 140 -8.18 -22.72 -2.22
C MET A 140 -8.58 -21.37 -2.83
N VAL A 141 -7.74 -20.79 -3.68
CA VAL A 141 -7.96 -19.44 -4.22
C VAL A 141 -9.03 -19.44 -5.31
N ILE A 142 -8.93 -20.34 -6.28
CA ILE A 142 -9.75 -20.33 -7.51
C ILE A 142 -11.12 -20.95 -7.24
N GLN A 143 -11.15 -22.16 -6.67
CA GLN A 143 -12.37 -22.92 -6.38
C GLN A 143 -12.98 -22.51 -5.03
N SER A 144 -12.25 -21.75 -4.23
CA SER A 144 -12.63 -21.36 -2.87
C SER A 144 -12.70 -22.55 -1.88
N GLY A 145 -11.90 -23.60 -2.10
CA GLY A 145 -11.91 -24.82 -1.29
C GLY A 145 -11.64 -24.54 0.20
N ASN A 146 -12.59 -24.90 1.07
CA ASN A 146 -12.40 -24.83 2.51
C ASN A 146 -11.46 -25.94 2.98
N ASP A 147 -11.62 -27.14 2.38
CA ASP A 147 -10.74 -28.30 2.56
C ASP A 147 -9.28 -27.99 2.26
N ALA A 148 -9.02 -27.31 1.15
CA ALA A 148 -7.67 -26.87 0.79
C ALA A 148 -7.12 -25.80 1.77
N ALA A 149 -7.98 -24.91 2.28
CA ALA A 149 -7.57 -23.93 3.28
C ALA A 149 -7.16 -24.60 4.63
N LEU A 150 -7.93 -25.59 5.08
CA LEU A 150 -7.63 -26.38 6.27
C LEU A 150 -6.36 -27.23 6.09
N ALA A 151 -6.21 -27.93 4.96
CA ALA A 151 -5.02 -28.71 4.66
C ALA A 151 -3.74 -27.84 4.64
N LEU A 152 -3.82 -26.64 4.07
CA LEU A 152 -2.71 -25.66 4.11
C LEU A 152 -2.42 -25.19 5.53
N ALA A 153 -3.45 -24.93 6.34
CA ALA A 153 -3.29 -24.52 7.73
C ALA A 153 -2.61 -25.58 8.56
N GLU A 154 -3.04 -26.85 8.45
CA GLU A 154 -2.41 -27.99 9.10
C GLU A 154 -0.94 -28.15 8.67
N HIS A 155 -0.66 -28.04 7.38
CA HIS A 155 0.71 -28.17 6.86
C HIS A 155 1.65 -27.06 7.36
N VAL A 156 1.18 -25.82 7.39
CA VAL A 156 2.01 -24.65 7.75
C VAL A 156 2.20 -24.50 9.27
N ALA A 157 1.16 -24.78 10.05
CA ALA A 157 1.13 -24.49 11.48
C ALA A 157 0.83 -25.71 12.37
N GLY A 158 0.49 -26.85 11.80
CA GLY A 158 0.18 -28.08 12.52
C GLY A 158 -1.26 -28.17 13.03
N SER A 159 -2.00 -27.07 13.12
CA SER A 159 -3.43 -27.03 13.48
C SER A 159 -4.08 -25.74 13.03
N ASP A 160 -5.43 -25.72 12.98
CA ASP A 160 -6.22 -24.56 12.63
C ASP A 160 -6.04 -23.41 13.62
N ASP A 161 -6.01 -23.71 14.93
CA ASP A 161 -5.82 -22.70 15.99
C ASP A 161 -4.43 -22.04 15.91
N ALA A 162 -3.39 -22.84 15.66
CA ALA A 162 -2.05 -22.33 15.47
C ALA A 162 -1.97 -21.45 14.20
N PHE A 163 -2.65 -21.87 13.14
CA PHE A 163 -2.70 -21.08 11.90
C PHE A 163 -3.51 -19.80 12.09
N ALA A 164 -4.65 -19.82 12.79
CA ALA A 164 -5.43 -18.63 13.14
C ALA A 164 -4.59 -17.63 13.95
N SER A 165 -3.75 -18.14 14.88
CA SER A 165 -2.80 -17.30 15.61
C SER A 165 -1.78 -16.61 14.68
N LEU A 166 -1.26 -17.31 13.66
CA LEU A 166 -0.41 -16.72 12.63
C LEU A 166 -1.18 -15.69 11.80
N MET A 167 -2.41 -15.98 11.37
CA MET A 167 -3.26 -15.02 10.64
C MET A 167 -3.39 -13.71 11.42
N ASN A 168 -3.70 -13.77 12.70
CA ASN A 168 -3.85 -12.59 13.55
C ASN A 168 -2.52 -11.84 13.74
N ALA A 169 -1.39 -12.54 13.89
CA ALA A 169 -0.07 -11.92 13.97
C ALA A 169 0.30 -11.18 12.69
N TYR A 170 0.02 -11.75 11.51
CA TYR A 170 0.23 -11.08 10.23
C TYR A 170 -0.76 -9.94 10.01
N ALA A 171 -2.04 -10.09 10.40
CA ALA A 171 -3.04 -9.03 10.34
C ALA A 171 -2.56 -7.76 11.08
N GLN A 172 -2.04 -7.91 12.30
CA GLN A 172 -1.46 -6.80 13.06
C GLN A 172 -0.28 -6.15 12.32
N ARG A 173 0.63 -6.94 11.74
CA ARG A 173 1.81 -6.44 11.00
C ARG A 173 1.44 -5.62 9.78
N ILE A 174 0.36 -5.96 9.07
CA ILE A 174 -0.13 -5.21 7.91
C ILE A 174 -1.14 -4.13 8.25
N GLY A 175 -1.42 -3.93 9.54
CA GLY A 175 -2.24 -2.83 10.05
C GLY A 175 -3.75 -3.09 10.04
N MET A 176 -4.20 -4.35 10.02
CA MET A 176 -5.61 -4.73 10.17
C MET A 176 -6.01 -4.71 11.65
N LYS A 177 -6.34 -3.52 12.15
CA LYS A 177 -6.56 -3.29 13.58
C LYS A 177 -7.97 -3.67 14.08
N ALA A 178 -8.91 -3.84 13.17
CA ALA A 178 -10.31 -4.13 13.43
C ALA A 178 -10.74 -5.49 12.86
N SER A 179 -9.80 -6.44 12.79
CA SER A 179 -10.01 -7.78 12.25
C SER A 179 -9.53 -8.84 13.24
N HIS A 180 -10.25 -9.94 13.27
CA HIS A 180 -9.87 -11.13 14.03
C HIS A 180 -10.26 -12.39 13.25
N PHE A 181 -9.36 -13.35 13.17
CA PHE A 181 -9.52 -14.59 12.44
C PHE A 181 -9.45 -15.77 13.40
N VAL A 182 -10.40 -16.70 13.30
CA VAL A 182 -10.44 -17.93 14.11
C VAL A 182 -10.39 -19.20 13.27
N ASN A 183 -10.51 -19.07 11.94
CA ASN A 183 -10.37 -20.19 11.01
C ASN A 183 -9.76 -19.74 9.67
N PRO A 184 -9.18 -20.66 8.86
CA PRO A 184 -8.50 -20.32 7.62
C PRO A 184 -9.44 -20.13 6.41
N HIS A 185 -10.74 -20.46 6.51
CA HIS A 185 -11.65 -20.55 5.38
C HIS A 185 -12.76 -19.50 5.38
N GLY A 186 -13.15 -18.97 6.56
CA GLY A 186 -14.16 -17.91 6.69
C GLY A 186 -15.60 -18.41 6.85
N LEU A 187 -15.83 -19.61 7.37
CA LEU A 187 -17.14 -19.98 7.89
C LEU A 187 -17.44 -19.15 9.13
N SER A 188 -18.72 -18.94 9.37
CA SER A 188 -19.21 -18.03 10.43
C SER A 188 -18.85 -18.51 11.82
N GLU A 189 -18.22 -17.64 12.58
CA GLU A 189 -17.90 -17.80 13.99
C GLU A 189 -18.04 -16.44 14.70
N PRO A 190 -18.49 -16.39 15.95
CA PRO A 190 -18.76 -15.13 16.65
C PRO A 190 -17.57 -14.16 16.66
N GLU A 191 -16.36 -14.68 16.82
CA GLU A 191 -15.13 -13.90 16.87
C GLU A 191 -14.41 -13.80 15.53
N HIS A 192 -15.03 -14.22 14.41
CA HIS A 192 -14.46 -14.15 13.06
C HIS A 192 -15.00 -12.95 12.30
N TYR A 193 -14.27 -11.84 12.33
CA TYR A 193 -14.73 -10.58 11.73
C TYR A 193 -13.58 -9.78 11.10
N SER A 194 -13.97 -8.86 10.22
CA SER A 194 -13.08 -7.88 9.61
C SER A 194 -13.85 -6.58 9.30
N THR A 195 -13.22 -5.66 8.58
CA THR A 195 -13.84 -4.44 8.05
C THR A 195 -13.51 -4.29 6.57
N ALA A 196 -14.33 -3.52 5.83
CA ALA A 196 -14.03 -3.26 4.42
C ALA A 196 -12.66 -2.60 4.22
N ARG A 197 -12.25 -1.70 5.12
CA ARG A 197 -10.93 -1.07 5.12
C ARG A 197 -9.81 -2.07 5.33
N ASP A 198 -9.90 -2.92 6.34
CA ASP A 198 -8.87 -3.90 6.65
C ASP A 198 -8.72 -4.92 5.53
N LEU A 199 -9.84 -5.37 4.94
CA LEU A 199 -9.82 -6.25 3.78
C LEU A 199 -9.17 -5.59 2.56
N ALA A 200 -9.40 -4.30 2.31
CA ALA A 200 -8.69 -3.57 1.25
C ALA A 200 -7.19 -3.46 1.53
N ASN A 201 -6.79 -3.24 2.79
CA ASN A 201 -5.38 -3.26 3.20
C ASN A 201 -4.76 -4.64 3.00
N LEU A 202 -5.49 -5.71 3.30
CA LEU A 202 -5.05 -7.09 3.06
C LEU A 202 -4.83 -7.36 1.56
N GLY A 203 -5.80 -7.02 0.72
CA GLY A 203 -5.68 -7.15 -0.74
C GLY A 203 -4.48 -6.36 -1.28
N ARG A 204 -4.29 -5.14 -0.77
CA ARG A 204 -3.14 -4.30 -1.10
C ARG A 204 -1.83 -4.94 -0.67
N ALA A 205 -1.76 -5.52 0.53
CA ALA A 205 -0.58 -6.19 1.04
C ALA A 205 -0.24 -7.43 0.22
N LEU A 206 -1.22 -8.29 -0.11
CA LEU A 206 -1.00 -9.49 -0.94
C LEU A 206 -0.41 -9.12 -2.31
N ILE A 207 -0.98 -8.14 -2.99
CA ILE A 207 -0.49 -7.68 -4.31
C ILE A 207 0.93 -7.13 -4.22
N ARG A 208 1.26 -6.38 -3.16
CA ARG A 208 2.55 -5.72 -2.97
C ARG A 208 3.66 -6.71 -2.57
N ASP A 209 3.37 -7.58 -1.61
CA ASP A 209 4.39 -8.37 -0.91
C ASP A 209 4.60 -9.76 -1.55
N PHE A 210 3.55 -10.28 -2.21
CA PHE A 210 3.51 -11.63 -2.79
C PHE A 210 2.83 -11.65 -4.16
N PRO A 211 3.38 -10.95 -5.17
CA PRO A 211 2.78 -10.86 -6.50
C PRO A 211 2.64 -12.21 -7.21
N GLU A 212 3.48 -13.19 -6.88
CA GLU A 212 3.41 -14.55 -7.45
C GLU A 212 2.18 -15.31 -6.92
N ALA A 213 1.93 -15.28 -5.61
CA ALA A 213 0.72 -15.86 -5.02
C ALA A 213 -0.54 -15.11 -5.49
N TYR A 214 -0.45 -13.77 -5.56
CA TYR A 214 -1.54 -12.96 -6.12
C TYR A 214 -1.92 -13.35 -7.55
N ALA A 215 -0.96 -13.79 -8.37
CA ALA A 215 -1.21 -14.16 -9.76
C ALA A 215 -2.20 -15.32 -9.93
N TYR A 216 -2.43 -16.15 -8.91
CA TYR A 216 -3.43 -17.22 -8.96
C TYR A 216 -4.86 -16.68 -9.00
N ASN A 217 -5.11 -15.49 -8.44
CA ASN A 217 -6.45 -14.89 -8.36
C ASN A 217 -7.06 -14.55 -9.73
N LYS A 218 -6.25 -14.37 -10.77
CA LYS A 218 -6.71 -14.10 -12.15
C LYS A 218 -7.09 -15.35 -12.95
N ILE A 219 -6.77 -16.54 -12.42
CA ILE A 219 -7.07 -17.80 -13.12
C ILE A 219 -8.58 -18.01 -13.10
N LYS A 220 -9.14 -18.22 -14.29
CA LYS A 220 -10.60 -18.30 -14.51
C LYS A 220 -11.19 -19.64 -14.13
N GLU A 221 -10.45 -20.73 -14.35
CA GLU A 221 -10.89 -22.09 -14.02
C GLU A 221 -9.70 -22.95 -13.60
N TYR A 222 -9.95 -23.95 -12.80
CA TYR A 222 -8.94 -24.86 -12.30
C TYR A 222 -9.50 -26.28 -12.16
N THR A 223 -8.69 -27.27 -12.51
CA THR A 223 -9.06 -28.68 -12.50
C THR A 223 -8.27 -29.44 -11.46
N VAL A 224 -8.97 -30.17 -10.61
CA VAL A 224 -8.39 -31.12 -9.65
C VAL A 224 -8.99 -32.51 -9.95
N GLY A 225 -8.14 -33.46 -10.35
CA GLY A 225 -8.63 -34.77 -10.79
C GLY A 225 -9.69 -34.63 -11.93
N PRO A 226 -10.89 -35.17 -11.75
CA PRO A 226 -11.96 -35.05 -12.75
C PRO A 226 -12.81 -33.78 -12.61
N ILE A 227 -12.53 -32.92 -11.58
CA ILE A 227 -13.41 -31.81 -11.19
C ILE A 227 -12.82 -30.50 -11.71
N THR A 228 -13.49 -29.87 -12.67
CA THR A 228 -13.18 -28.51 -13.12
C THR A 228 -14.17 -27.53 -12.52
N GLN A 229 -13.67 -26.49 -11.86
CA GLN A 229 -14.49 -25.42 -11.28
C GLN A 229 -14.04 -24.06 -11.79
N GLN A 230 -15.01 -23.16 -11.96
CA GLN A 230 -14.75 -21.78 -12.37
C GLN A 230 -14.49 -20.89 -11.15
N ASN A 231 -13.65 -19.89 -11.33
CA ASN A 231 -13.51 -18.81 -10.38
C ASN A 231 -14.83 -18.03 -10.31
N ARG A 232 -15.32 -17.77 -9.09
CA ARG A 232 -16.62 -17.12 -8.89
C ARG A 232 -16.59 -15.60 -9.02
N ASN A 233 -15.42 -15.01 -9.28
CA ASN A 233 -15.30 -13.59 -9.56
C ASN A 233 -15.73 -13.28 -11.00
N LEU A 234 -17.00 -12.93 -11.20
CA LEU A 234 -17.57 -12.62 -12.52
C LEU A 234 -16.85 -11.49 -13.25
N LEU A 235 -16.15 -10.61 -12.54
CA LEU A 235 -15.42 -9.50 -13.17
C LEU A 235 -14.24 -9.97 -14.01
N LEU A 236 -13.67 -11.14 -13.74
CA LEU A 236 -12.61 -11.71 -14.58
C LEU A 236 -13.04 -11.95 -16.04
N TRP A 237 -14.35 -12.13 -16.28
CA TRP A 237 -14.91 -12.28 -17.62
C TRP A 237 -15.45 -10.98 -18.21
N ARG A 238 -15.88 -10.03 -17.32
CA ARG A 238 -16.56 -8.79 -17.74
C ARG A 238 -15.60 -7.63 -18.01
N ASP A 239 -14.46 -7.60 -17.32
CA ASP A 239 -13.51 -6.49 -17.41
C ASP A 239 -12.07 -7.01 -17.49
N PRO A 240 -11.39 -6.86 -18.64
CA PRO A 240 -10.02 -7.33 -18.81
C PRO A 240 -8.99 -6.61 -17.93
N SER A 241 -9.35 -5.49 -17.33
CA SER A 241 -8.49 -4.79 -16.37
C SER A 241 -8.50 -5.42 -14.97
N VAL A 242 -9.49 -6.30 -14.68
CA VAL A 242 -9.62 -7.00 -13.40
C VAL A 242 -8.73 -8.24 -13.39
N ASP A 243 -7.92 -8.39 -12.33
CA ASP A 243 -6.97 -9.49 -12.17
C ASP A 243 -7.07 -10.21 -10.80
N GLY A 244 -8.16 -9.98 -10.08
CA GLY A 244 -8.45 -10.60 -8.78
C GLY A 244 -9.60 -9.90 -8.07
N ILE A 245 -9.86 -10.14 -6.78
CA ILE A 245 -9.09 -10.94 -5.84
C ILE A 245 -9.90 -12.17 -5.39
N LYS A 246 -10.97 -11.95 -4.56
CA LYS A 246 -11.69 -13.08 -3.96
C LYS A 246 -13.17 -12.76 -3.71
N THR A 247 -14.01 -13.74 -3.91
CA THR A 247 -15.43 -13.72 -3.52
C THR A 247 -15.64 -14.38 -2.15
N GLY A 248 -16.69 -13.98 -1.47
CA GLY A 248 -17.18 -14.61 -0.25
C GLY A 248 -18.70 -14.73 -0.28
N HIS A 249 -19.24 -15.75 0.39
CA HIS A 249 -20.67 -15.90 0.62
C HIS A 249 -20.94 -16.93 1.71
N HIS A 250 -21.81 -16.60 2.62
CA HIS A 250 -22.65 -17.48 3.45
C HIS A 250 -23.86 -16.67 3.93
N SER A 251 -24.82 -17.29 4.57
CA SER A 251 -26.11 -16.67 4.93
C SER A 251 -25.97 -15.39 5.77
N GLY A 252 -25.02 -15.36 6.72
CA GLY A 252 -24.76 -14.18 7.56
C GLY A 252 -24.05 -13.05 6.84
N ALA A 253 -23.02 -13.38 6.07
CA ALA A 253 -22.20 -12.39 5.36
C ALA A 253 -22.91 -11.78 4.13
N GLY A 254 -23.86 -12.48 3.51
CA GLY A 254 -24.37 -12.15 2.18
C GLY A 254 -23.31 -12.34 1.09
N TYR A 255 -23.48 -11.70 -0.05
CA TYR A 255 -22.54 -11.81 -1.17
C TYR A 255 -21.45 -10.74 -1.09
N CYS A 256 -20.20 -11.18 -1.02
CA CYS A 256 -19.03 -10.32 -0.84
C CYS A 256 -18.05 -10.45 -2.01
N LEU A 257 -17.40 -9.35 -2.37
CA LEU A 257 -16.35 -9.33 -3.39
C LEU A 257 -15.25 -8.33 -3.02
N MET A 258 -14.02 -8.81 -2.96
CA MET A 258 -12.82 -8.00 -3.04
C MET A 258 -12.30 -8.10 -4.47
N ALA A 259 -12.25 -6.98 -5.19
CA ALA A 259 -11.76 -6.93 -6.57
C ALA A 259 -10.61 -5.96 -6.72
N SER A 260 -9.71 -6.26 -7.67
CA SER A 260 -8.64 -5.36 -8.08
C SER A 260 -8.63 -5.22 -9.58
N ALA A 261 -8.45 -3.99 -10.05
CA ALA A 261 -8.29 -3.68 -11.47
C ALA A 261 -7.08 -2.77 -11.69
N LYS A 262 -6.40 -2.95 -12.84
CA LYS A 262 -5.27 -2.13 -13.25
C LYS A 262 -5.52 -1.55 -14.64
N ARG A 263 -5.49 -0.21 -14.75
CA ARG A 263 -5.60 0.51 -16.03
C ARG A 263 -4.40 1.44 -16.18
N GLY A 264 -3.52 1.16 -17.13
CA GLY A 264 -2.21 1.82 -17.22
C GLY A 264 -1.40 1.62 -15.94
N ASP A 265 -0.92 2.70 -15.34
CA ASP A 265 -0.14 2.65 -14.10
C ASP A 265 -0.99 2.71 -12.83
N GLN A 266 -2.28 3.04 -12.95
CA GLN A 266 -3.18 3.10 -11.81
C GLN A 266 -3.80 1.74 -11.52
N ARG A 267 -3.80 1.34 -10.24
CA ARG A 267 -4.51 0.17 -9.72
C ARG A 267 -5.46 0.60 -8.62
N LEU A 268 -6.67 0.09 -8.66
CA LEU A 268 -7.70 0.30 -7.64
C LEU A 268 -8.11 -1.04 -7.04
N ILE A 269 -8.50 -1.00 -5.77
CA ILE A 269 -9.07 -2.13 -5.03
C ILE A 269 -10.46 -1.71 -4.55
N SER A 270 -11.47 -2.50 -4.87
CA SER A 270 -12.81 -2.36 -4.31
C SER A 270 -13.12 -3.55 -3.40
N VAL A 271 -13.75 -3.26 -2.26
CA VAL A 271 -14.31 -4.28 -1.37
C VAL A 271 -15.78 -3.96 -1.17
N VAL A 272 -16.65 -4.91 -1.48
CA VAL A 272 -18.11 -4.82 -1.32
C VAL A 272 -18.55 -6.00 -0.46
N MET A 273 -19.20 -5.71 0.67
CA MET A 273 -19.63 -6.68 1.66
C MET A 273 -21.15 -6.69 1.77
N GLY A 274 -21.76 -7.86 1.86
CA GLY A 274 -23.19 -7.99 2.14
C GLY A 274 -24.11 -7.57 1.00
N SER A 275 -23.70 -7.73 -0.26
CA SER A 275 -24.61 -7.57 -1.42
C SER A 275 -25.70 -8.65 -1.46
N THR A 276 -26.74 -8.39 -2.25
CA THR A 276 -27.94 -9.22 -2.34
C THR A 276 -27.79 -10.45 -3.24
N SER A 277 -26.81 -10.45 -4.16
CA SER A 277 -26.58 -11.56 -5.10
C SER A 277 -25.16 -11.57 -5.67
N GLU A 278 -24.78 -12.69 -6.30
CA GLU A 278 -23.52 -12.81 -7.03
C GLU A 278 -23.36 -11.77 -8.13
N ASN A 279 -24.42 -11.53 -8.87
CA ASN A 279 -24.44 -10.52 -9.91
C ASN A 279 -24.31 -9.12 -9.33
N GLN A 280 -25.01 -8.82 -8.23
CA GLN A 280 -25.03 -7.51 -7.63
C GLN A 280 -23.65 -7.13 -7.07
N ARG A 281 -22.96 -8.02 -6.34
CA ARG A 281 -21.58 -7.73 -5.87
C ARG A 281 -20.61 -7.40 -7.01
N ALA A 282 -20.82 -8.04 -8.18
CA ALA A 282 -20.01 -7.76 -9.38
C ALA A 282 -20.38 -6.41 -10.01
N VAL A 283 -21.67 -6.08 -10.12
CA VAL A 283 -22.16 -4.78 -10.63
C VAL A 283 -21.66 -3.64 -9.75
N ASP A 284 -21.80 -3.77 -8.44
CA ASP A 284 -21.38 -2.77 -7.45
C ASP A 284 -19.86 -2.53 -7.53
N SER A 285 -19.06 -3.59 -7.53
CA SER A 285 -17.61 -3.49 -7.63
C SER A 285 -17.16 -2.87 -8.95
N GLN A 286 -17.80 -3.24 -10.08
CA GLN A 286 -17.53 -2.66 -11.40
C GLN A 286 -17.84 -1.16 -11.43
N ALA A 287 -18.97 -0.76 -10.85
CA ALA A 287 -19.38 0.63 -10.79
C ALA A 287 -18.36 1.47 -9.98
N LEU A 288 -17.93 0.97 -8.81
CA LEU A 288 -16.89 1.62 -7.99
C LEU A 288 -15.56 1.75 -8.74
N LEU A 289 -15.07 0.69 -9.37
CA LEU A 289 -13.83 0.71 -10.13
C LEU A 289 -13.91 1.71 -11.28
N ASN A 290 -15.00 1.68 -12.05
CA ASN A 290 -15.19 2.61 -13.17
C ASN A 290 -15.27 4.07 -12.71
N TRP A 291 -15.96 4.35 -11.60
CA TRP A 291 -16.02 5.67 -11.00
C TRP A 291 -14.63 6.13 -10.55
N GLY A 292 -13.88 5.29 -9.86
CA GLY A 292 -12.53 5.63 -9.42
C GLY A 292 -11.59 5.94 -10.57
N PHE A 293 -11.52 5.09 -11.59
CA PHE A 293 -10.68 5.33 -12.77
C PHE A 293 -11.11 6.55 -13.59
N ARG A 294 -12.40 6.88 -13.58
CA ARG A 294 -12.91 8.05 -14.31
C ARG A 294 -12.55 9.36 -13.63
N PHE A 295 -12.62 9.42 -12.30
CA PHE A 295 -12.56 10.67 -11.55
C PHE A 295 -11.29 10.88 -10.76
N TYR A 296 -10.46 9.85 -10.60
CA TYR A 296 -9.20 9.93 -9.86
C TYR A 296 -8.01 9.54 -10.73
N GLU A 297 -6.86 10.09 -10.36
CA GLU A 297 -5.57 9.77 -10.95
C GLU A 297 -4.50 9.76 -9.86
N THR A 298 -3.46 8.95 -10.06
CA THR A 298 -2.37 8.78 -9.11
C THR A 298 -1.08 9.27 -9.73
N HIS A 299 -0.39 10.16 -9.01
CA HIS A 299 0.84 10.79 -9.46
C HIS A 299 1.99 10.49 -8.52
N ARG A 300 3.18 10.34 -9.08
CA ARG A 300 4.43 10.31 -8.34
C ARG A 300 4.94 11.73 -8.19
N LEU A 301 5.08 12.19 -6.95
CA LEU A 301 5.59 13.52 -6.63
C LEU A 301 7.10 13.53 -6.45
N TYR A 302 7.62 12.56 -5.71
CA TYR A 302 9.05 12.44 -5.44
C TYR A 302 9.50 10.99 -5.57
N ASP A 303 10.66 10.80 -6.17
CA ASP A 303 11.33 9.51 -6.23
C ASP A 303 12.06 9.19 -4.93
N ALA A 304 12.20 7.89 -4.63
CA ALA A 304 13.00 7.45 -3.50
C ALA A 304 14.47 7.87 -3.65
N ASN A 305 15.06 8.29 -2.54
CA ASN A 305 16.49 8.61 -2.42
C ASN A 305 16.98 9.67 -3.42
N LYS A 306 16.08 10.53 -3.91
CA LYS A 306 16.45 11.71 -4.70
C LYS A 306 16.41 12.96 -3.83
N PRO A 307 17.35 13.90 -4.00
CA PRO A 307 17.37 15.16 -3.25
C PRO A 307 16.11 15.98 -3.54
N ILE A 308 15.44 16.40 -2.48
CA ILE A 308 14.29 17.30 -2.51
C ILE A 308 14.68 18.67 -1.94
N SER A 309 15.54 18.68 -0.93
CA SER A 309 16.03 19.89 -0.26
C SER A 309 17.47 19.71 0.21
N LYS A 310 18.17 20.83 0.43
CA LYS A 310 19.45 20.89 1.12
C LYS A 310 19.30 21.70 2.39
N GLN A 311 19.94 21.28 3.45
CA GLN A 311 19.89 21.97 4.74
C GLN A 311 21.29 22.15 5.30
N LYS A 312 21.55 23.32 5.91
CA LYS A 312 22.79 23.60 6.62
C LYS A 312 22.92 22.69 7.83
N VAL A 313 24.12 22.18 8.06
CA VAL A 313 24.48 21.35 9.21
C VAL A 313 25.59 22.04 9.98
N TRP A 314 25.34 22.25 11.27
CA TRP A 314 26.32 22.81 12.20
C TRP A 314 27.19 21.72 12.79
N LYS A 315 28.44 22.07 13.11
CA LYS A 315 29.45 21.17 13.72
C LYS A 315 29.77 19.92 12.88
N GLY A 316 29.39 19.89 11.62
CA GLY A 316 29.58 18.78 10.73
C GLY A 316 30.88 18.85 9.92
N ALA A 317 31.37 17.69 9.50
CA ALA A 317 32.46 17.60 8.52
C ALA A 317 32.05 18.14 7.15
N ALA A 318 30.74 18.09 6.85
CA ALA A 318 30.12 18.77 5.71
C ALA A 318 29.19 19.88 6.21
N ASP A 319 29.11 20.99 5.45
CA ASP A 319 28.28 22.15 5.79
C ASP A 319 26.80 21.96 5.47
N GLU A 320 26.46 21.00 4.62
CA GLU A 320 25.11 20.74 4.15
C GLU A 320 24.79 19.25 4.13
N VAL A 321 23.52 18.92 4.34
CA VAL A 321 22.96 17.59 4.11
C VAL A 321 21.84 17.65 3.07
N GLN A 322 21.84 16.70 2.15
CA GLN A 322 20.73 16.52 1.22
C GLN A 322 19.62 15.70 1.90
N LEU A 323 18.38 16.19 1.79
CA LEU A 323 17.19 15.54 2.32
C LEU A 323 16.32 15.02 1.18
N GLY A 324 15.71 13.87 1.39
CA GLY A 324 14.77 13.24 0.45
C GLY A 324 13.82 12.28 1.17
N VAL A 325 13.06 11.51 0.39
CA VAL A 325 12.17 10.47 0.91
C VAL A 325 12.80 9.10 0.70
N ALA A 326 12.69 8.19 1.67
CA ALA A 326 13.25 6.84 1.59
C ALA A 326 12.48 5.92 0.61
N SER A 327 11.21 6.22 0.36
CA SER A 327 10.35 5.52 -0.59
C SER A 327 9.64 6.52 -1.50
N PRO A 328 9.17 6.12 -2.70
CA PRO A 328 8.47 7.03 -3.59
C PRO A 328 7.26 7.66 -2.90
N MET A 329 7.05 8.95 -3.09
CA MET A 329 5.87 9.65 -2.61
C MET A 329 4.86 9.78 -3.74
N LEU A 330 3.76 9.05 -3.61
CA LEU A 330 2.64 9.08 -4.53
C LEU A 330 1.46 9.80 -3.88
N VAL A 331 0.58 10.35 -4.70
CA VAL A 331 -0.66 11.01 -4.27
C VAL A 331 -1.77 10.66 -5.25
N SER A 332 -2.96 10.35 -4.72
CA SER A 332 -4.18 10.22 -5.51
C SER A 332 -4.99 11.50 -5.40
N THR A 333 -5.40 12.04 -6.53
CA THR A 333 -6.17 13.28 -6.60
C THR A 333 -7.34 13.14 -7.55
N PRO A 334 -8.40 13.93 -7.38
CA PRO A 334 -9.36 14.13 -8.45
C PRO A 334 -8.65 14.56 -9.74
N ARG A 335 -9.11 14.08 -10.88
CA ARG A 335 -8.54 14.44 -12.19
C ARG A 335 -8.53 15.95 -12.40
N GLY A 336 -7.42 16.45 -12.92
CA GLY A 336 -7.21 17.89 -13.15
C GLY A 336 -6.86 18.69 -11.90
N LYS A 337 -6.83 18.09 -10.69
CA LYS A 337 -6.46 18.77 -9.45
C LYS A 337 -4.96 18.71 -9.13
N TYR A 338 -4.16 17.99 -9.91
CA TYR A 338 -2.72 17.85 -9.68
C TYR A 338 -1.99 19.19 -9.56
N ALA A 339 -2.34 20.17 -10.41
CA ALA A 339 -1.72 21.50 -10.38
C ALA A 339 -2.00 22.29 -9.09
N GLN A 340 -3.06 21.95 -8.37
CA GLN A 340 -3.48 22.60 -7.12
C GLN A 340 -2.81 22.03 -5.88
N LEU A 341 -2.01 20.96 -6.00
CA LEU A 341 -1.25 20.39 -4.91
C LEU A 341 -0.21 21.40 -4.39
N LYS A 342 -0.16 21.56 -3.07
CA LYS A 342 0.80 22.45 -2.39
C LYS A 342 1.71 21.61 -1.48
N PRO A 343 2.94 21.31 -1.94
CA PRO A 343 3.94 20.68 -1.09
C PRO A 343 4.50 21.67 -0.07
N SER A 344 4.76 21.21 1.13
CA SER A 344 5.43 21.95 2.22
C SER A 344 6.36 21.01 2.98
N MET A 345 7.35 21.57 3.65
CA MET A 345 8.31 20.80 4.46
C MET A 345 8.38 21.40 5.85
N GLU A 346 8.31 20.51 6.84
CA GLU A 346 8.56 20.82 8.23
C GLU A 346 9.94 20.28 8.58
N ILE A 347 10.92 21.17 8.76
CA ILE A 347 12.32 20.85 9.04
C ILE A 347 12.75 21.67 10.26
N PRO A 348 13.51 21.10 11.21
CA PRO A 348 14.09 21.85 12.32
C PRO A 348 14.94 23.01 11.80
N LYS A 349 14.86 24.18 12.46
CA LYS A 349 15.64 25.36 12.07
C LYS A 349 17.15 25.11 12.15
N THR A 350 17.58 24.27 13.09
CA THR A 350 18.98 23.98 13.33
C THR A 350 19.23 22.49 13.26
N LEU A 351 20.14 22.08 12.40
CA LEU A 351 20.64 20.71 12.30
C LEU A 351 22.09 20.67 12.78
N VAL A 352 22.40 19.75 13.67
CA VAL A 352 23.74 19.58 14.25
C VAL A 352 24.23 18.16 13.97
N ALA A 353 25.48 18.02 13.52
CA ALA A 353 26.13 16.74 13.36
C ALA A 353 26.41 16.05 14.71
N PRO A 354 26.48 14.71 14.78
CA PRO A 354 26.47 13.81 13.63
C PRO A 354 25.02 13.52 13.15
N ILE A 355 24.86 13.28 11.83
CA ILE A 355 23.61 12.89 11.21
C ILE A 355 23.86 11.59 10.48
N ALA A 356 23.10 10.53 10.80
CA ALA A 356 23.20 9.25 10.13
C ALA A 356 22.45 9.24 8.78
N LYS A 357 22.95 8.53 7.80
CA LYS A 357 22.19 8.27 6.57
C LYS A 357 20.86 7.55 6.90
N GLY A 358 19.77 8.05 6.35
CA GLY A 358 18.42 7.53 6.62
C GLY A 358 17.77 8.07 7.89
N GLN A 359 18.48 8.89 8.69
CA GLN A 359 17.92 9.54 9.86
C GLN A 359 16.77 10.47 9.46
N LYS A 360 15.62 10.34 10.14
CA LYS A 360 14.48 11.26 9.96
C LYS A 360 14.89 12.65 10.45
N ILE A 361 14.82 13.63 9.58
CA ILE A 361 15.14 15.02 9.87
C ILE A 361 13.87 15.87 9.97
N GLY A 362 12.87 15.55 9.17
CA GLY A 362 11.65 16.34 9.10
C GLY A 362 10.52 15.57 8.46
N THR A 363 9.57 16.31 7.89
CA THR A 363 8.40 15.75 7.20
C THR A 363 8.08 16.57 5.97
N VAL A 364 7.80 15.93 4.85
CA VAL A 364 7.19 16.55 3.68
C VAL A 364 5.70 16.25 3.69
N LYS A 365 4.88 17.29 3.56
CA LYS A 365 3.42 17.24 3.49
C LYS A 365 2.96 17.79 2.15
N VAL A 366 1.88 17.24 1.63
CA VAL A 366 1.21 17.75 0.43
C VAL A 366 -0.25 17.99 0.76
N THR A 367 -0.72 19.19 0.49
CA THR A 367 -2.12 19.57 0.72
C THR A 367 -2.84 19.81 -0.59
N LEU A 368 -4.13 19.49 -0.59
CA LEU A 368 -5.10 19.85 -1.62
C LEU A 368 -6.33 20.44 -0.95
N ASP A 369 -6.75 21.62 -1.37
CA ASP A 369 -7.88 22.35 -0.79
C ASP A 369 -7.79 22.47 0.76
N GLY A 370 -6.56 22.69 1.29
CA GLY A 370 -6.27 22.83 2.71
C GLY A 370 -6.17 21.52 3.50
N LYS A 371 -6.48 20.38 2.88
CA LYS A 371 -6.38 19.06 3.54
C LYS A 371 -5.08 18.37 3.18
N VAL A 372 -4.42 17.72 4.14
CA VAL A 372 -3.24 16.88 3.89
C VAL A 372 -3.69 15.63 3.13
N VAL A 373 -3.17 15.46 1.91
CA VAL A 373 -3.48 14.31 1.04
C VAL A 373 -2.32 13.30 0.99
N ALA A 374 -1.11 13.73 1.34
CA ALA A 374 0.04 12.83 1.48
C ALA A 374 1.06 13.41 2.46
N GLU A 375 1.73 12.53 3.19
CA GLU A 375 2.78 12.87 4.15
C GLU A 375 3.85 11.78 4.16
N ARG A 376 5.14 12.19 4.22
CA ARG A 376 6.29 11.27 4.31
C ARG A 376 7.40 11.87 5.17
N PRO A 377 8.16 11.04 5.91
CA PRO A 377 9.39 11.47 6.55
C PRO A 377 10.40 11.98 5.52
N LEU A 378 11.01 13.12 5.80
CA LEU A 378 12.24 13.57 5.16
C LEU A 378 13.42 12.96 5.89
N VAL A 379 14.31 12.31 5.15
CA VAL A 379 15.48 11.63 5.69
C VAL A 379 16.77 12.19 5.09
N ALA A 380 17.85 12.11 5.85
CA ALA A 380 19.19 12.41 5.35
C ALA A 380 19.62 11.37 4.30
N LEU A 381 20.00 11.81 3.10
CA LEU A 381 20.42 10.93 2.01
C LEU A 381 21.87 10.47 2.13
N ALA A 382 22.69 11.17 2.91
CA ALA A 382 24.07 10.83 3.26
C ALA A 382 24.30 11.06 4.75
N ALA A 383 25.29 10.40 5.32
CA ALA A 383 25.75 10.70 6.67
C ALA A 383 26.56 12.02 6.67
N VAL A 384 26.50 12.74 7.77
CA VAL A 384 27.37 13.88 8.07
C VAL A 384 28.04 13.61 9.42
N GLU A 385 29.32 13.29 9.38
CA GLU A 385 30.14 13.07 10.56
C GLU A 385 30.41 14.37 11.31
N GLU A 386 30.87 14.29 12.56
CA GLU A 386 31.30 15.45 13.30
C GLU A 386 32.52 16.12 12.63
N GLY A 387 32.52 17.43 12.59
CA GLY A 387 33.63 18.24 12.13
C GLY A 387 34.79 18.25 13.12
N GLY A 388 35.98 18.65 12.67
CA GLY A 388 37.15 18.82 13.52
C GLY A 388 36.93 19.83 14.66
N PHE A 389 37.77 19.78 15.69
CA PHE A 389 37.64 20.61 16.90
C PHE A 389 37.45 22.11 16.61
N PHE A 390 38.25 22.69 15.73
CA PHE A 390 38.17 24.13 15.39
C PHE A 390 36.86 24.49 14.69
N LYS A 391 36.37 23.62 13.78
CA LYS A 391 35.09 23.87 13.13
C LYS A 391 33.94 23.82 14.12
N ARG A 392 33.94 22.85 15.02
CA ARG A 392 32.88 22.74 16.05
C ARG A 392 32.83 23.92 16.97
N MET A 393 34.01 24.45 17.41
CA MET A 393 34.12 25.63 18.24
C MET A 393 33.65 26.88 17.49
N TRP A 394 34.03 27.04 16.22
CA TRP A 394 33.56 28.15 15.38
C TRP A 394 32.06 28.12 15.17
N ASP A 395 31.53 26.96 14.81
CA ASP A 395 30.11 26.77 14.58
C ASP A 395 29.29 27.01 15.87
N GLU A 396 29.81 26.66 17.04
CA GLU A 396 29.20 26.97 18.36
C GLU A 396 29.06 28.48 18.58
N LEU A 397 30.10 29.21 18.29
CA LEU A 397 30.10 30.69 18.42
C LEU A 397 29.08 31.32 17.46
N MET A 398 29.05 30.83 16.21
CA MET A 398 28.13 31.33 15.20
C MET A 398 26.67 30.96 15.48
N MET A 399 26.38 29.78 16.04
CA MET A 399 25.03 29.39 16.48
C MET A 399 24.52 30.26 17.62
N TRP A 400 25.42 30.69 18.55
CA TRP A 400 25.07 31.61 19.62
C TRP A 400 24.74 33.00 19.09
N TRP A 401 25.42 33.43 18.02
CA TRP A 401 25.17 34.73 17.37
C TRP A 401 23.85 34.77 16.57
N ASP A 402 23.46 33.64 15.96
CA ASP A 402 22.26 33.52 15.15
C ASP A 402 20.97 33.17 15.94
N SER A 403 21.08 32.91 17.26
CA SER A 403 19.95 32.60 18.15
C SER A 403 19.34 33.87 18.77
#